data_84b768cb7c74316ff6cbb1d7e5981549
#
_entry.id   84b768cb7c74316ff6cbb1d7e5981549
#
_cell.length_a   1.000
_cell.length_b   1.000
_cell.length_c   1.000
_cell.angle_alpha   90.00
_cell.angle_beta   90.00
_cell.angle_gamma   90.00
#
_symmetry.space_group_name_H-M   'P 1'
#
loop_
_entity.id
_entity.type
_entity.pdbx_description
1 polymer ?
#
loop_
_entity_poly.entity_id
_entity_poly.type
_entity_poly.pdbx_seq_one_letter_code
_entity_poly.pdbx_strand_id
1 'polypeptide(L)'
;MKNFTCQCCGQCCKWEGFVIAKEDEMAAAAKLLGITLDEFIQKYTKLSQDRKSLIFADRADGACVFLSDDNRCKIYEARPWQCRTFPHEWDVPPDMQKLCPGHRLAERADATAAEALPLIHVLGHPALPMDITNAPGDAQVLNCHNFCLMLSLLGLPYIYYGCPGSKLPPGGAFVDCGKPIGKWSYRNKWHQIYNKRLSKHLAKCARLDGKPEIIASIYGAAQSDIETFGLPVIEAMVGYDHCWAPYRVFPSYAHQHTIYAQQPDFTAKNRFFDTVIPHFLDDTQYWPSSNPQDYLLFIGRDAPGKGLAVAQQAAEKTGLELKVVHNGCFGAAKTELLANARAVLMPTLYVEPFGYVAIEAQMCGTPIITTDWGAFAETVLHGLTGFRCRTQAEFVAAIRKTPQLDRNFIRDYALNHFSIKKIAPKYKAYFDFVWNVHKNGGYYADAAFRDATFL
;
A
#
# COMPACT_ATOMS: atom_id res chain seq x y z
N MET A 1 9.43 -9.13 21.63
CA MET A 1 9.31 -7.81 20.96
C MET A 1 8.55 -7.96 19.65
N LYS A 2 7.28 -7.53 19.59
CA LYS A 2 6.38 -7.80 18.43
C LYS A 2 6.64 -6.88 17.24
N ASN A 3 7.23 -5.70 17.43
CA ASN A 3 7.32 -4.63 16.43
C ASN A 3 8.75 -4.28 15.99
N PHE A 4 9.71 -5.19 16.17
CA PHE A 4 11.09 -4.94 15.76
C PHE A 4 11.26 -4.97 14.23
N THR A 5 11.88 -3.92 13.68
CA THR A 5 12.34 -3.88 12.29
C THR A 5 13.81 -3.47 12.25
N CYS A 6 14.65 -4.29 11.63
CA CYS A 6 16.07 -4.01 11.51
C CYS A 6 16.29 -2.73 10.70
N GLN A 7 17.04 -1.79 11.30
CA GLN A 7 17.40 -0.50 10.68
C GLN A 7 18.77 -0.54 9.97
N CYS A 8 19.33 -1.73 9.77
CA CYS A 8 20.65 -1.92 9.12
C CYS A 8 21.76 -1.04 9.70
N CYS A 9 21.74 -0.76 11.00
CA CYS A 9 22.71 0.12 11.66
C CYS A 9 24.08 -0.54 11.92
N GLY A 10 24.21 -1.85 11.70
CA GLY A 10 25.41 -2.62 11.89
C GLY A 10 25.83 -2.88 13.35
N GLN A 11 25.11 -2.39 14.34
CA GLN A 11 25.53 -2.53 15.75
C GLN A 11 25.61 -3.98 16.22
N CYS A 12 24.64 -4.83 15.84
CA CYS A 12 24.67 -6.26 16.18
C CYS A 12 25.85 -7.01 15.48
N CYS A 13 26.40 -6.45 14.41
CA CYS A 13 27.59 -6.99 13.71
C CYS A 13 28.92 -6.49 14.31
N LYS A 14 28.88 -5.57 15.26
CA LYS A 14 30.05 -5.01 15.98
C LYS A 14 30.12 -5.45 17.42
N TRP A 15 29.17 -6.27 17.83
CA TRP A 15 29.04 -6.70 19.21
C TRP A 15 29.98 -7.89 19.49
N GLU A 16 30.49 -7.96 20.72
CA GLU A 16 31.27 -9.10 21.20
C GLU A 16 30.42 -10.36 21.25
N GLY A 17 30.76 -11.34 20.46
CA GLY A 17 30.04 -12.60 20.34
C GLY A 17 30.43 -13.33 19.05
N PHE A 18 29.74 -14.41 18.76
CA PHE A 18 29.99 -15.15 17.54
C PHE A 18 28.70 -15.70 16.91
N VAL A 19 28.73 -15.82 15.60
CA VAL A 19 27.65 -16.42 14.82
C VAL A 19 28.09 -17.82 14.40
N ILE A 20 27.36 -18.85 14.86
CA ILE A 20 27.61 -20.23 14.45
C ILE A 20 27.24 -20.38 12.98
N ALA A 21 28.18 -20.90 12.19
CA ALA A 21 28.04 -21.11 10.77
C ALA A 21 27.59 -22.56 10.50
N LYS A 22 26.31 -22.78 10.20
CA LYS A 22 25.79 -24.08 9.78
C LYS A 22 26.11 -24.32 8.30
N GLU A 23 26.25 -25.58 7.90
CA GLU A 23 26.67 -25.94 6.55
C GLU A 23 25.72 -25.44 5.45
N ASP A 24 24.42 -25.59 5.65
CA ASP A 24 23.38 -25.10 4.75
C ASP A 24 23.35 -23.58 4.62
N GLU A 25 23.61 -22.88 5.73
CA GLU A 25 23.68 -21.40 5.77
C GLU A 25 24.95 -20.88 5.10
N MET A 26 26.07 -21.58 5.29
CA MET A 26 27.35 -21.28 4.61
C MET A 26 27.22 -21.51 3.10
N ALA A 27 26.56 -22.60 2.68
CA ALA A 27 26.32 -22.89 1.27
C ALA A 27 25.43 -21.80 0.61
N ALA A 28 24.39 -21.35 1.30
CA ALA A 28 23.54 -20.25 0.82
C ALA A 28 24.31 -18.94 0.69
N ALA A 29 25.16 -18.61 1.65
CA ALA A 29 26.00 -17.41 1.62
C ALA A 29 27.10 -17.49 0.55
N ALA A 30 27.72 -18.63 0.36
CA ALA A 30 28.71 -18.89 -0.70
C ALA A 30 28.08 -18.70 -2.09
N LYS A 31 26.89 -19.26 -2.31
CA LYS A 31 26.12 -19.08 -3.55
C LYS A 31 25.82 -17.60 -3.83
N LEU A 32 25.42 -16.84 -2.81
CA LEU A 32 25.14 -15.41 -2.95
C LEU A 32 26.41 -14.62 -3.32
N LEU A 33 27.57 -15.02 -2.80
CA LEU A 33 28.86 -14.38 -3.09
C LEU A 33 29.52 -14.89 -4.38
N GLY A 34 28.95 -15.89 -5.05
CA GLY A 34 29.48 -16.46 -6.29
C GLY A 34 30.78 -17.26 -6.11
N ILE A 35 30.98 -17.89 -4.94
CA ILE A 35 32.16 -18.70 -4.59
C ILE A 35 31.77 -20.10 -4.17
N THR A 36 32.72 -21.01 -4.12
CA THR A 36 32.51 -22.37 -3.62
C THR A 36 32.35 -22.40 -2.10
N LEU A 37 31.75 -23.46 -1.55
CA LEU A 37 31.63 -23.64 -0.10
C LEU A 37 33.00 -23.71 0.58
N ASP A 38 33.96 -24.40 -0.03
CA ASP A 38 35.32 -24.54 0.50
C ASP A 38 36.04 -23.18 0.56
N GLU A 39 35.93 -22.37 -0.48
CA GLU A 39 36.46 -20.99 -0.49
C GLU A 39 35.78 -20.12 0.58
N PHE A 40 34.50 -20.30 0.76
CA PHE A 40 33.75 -19.58 1.80
C PHE A 40 34.26 -19.96 3.20
N ILE A 41 34.37 -21.25 3.49
CA ILE A 41 34.86 -21.77 4.78
C ILE A 41 36.27 -21.22 5.07
N GLN A 42 37.15 -21.31 4.12
CA GLN A 42 38.54 -20.84 4.29
C GLN A 42 38.64 -19.33 4.54
N LYS A 43 37.81 -18.55 3.85
CA LYS A 43 37.94 -17.08 3.85
C LYS A 43 37.13 -16.39 4.94
N TYR A 44 35.96 -16.94 5.30
CA TYR A 44 34.95 -16.24 6.10
C TYR A 44 34.63 -16.94 7.42
N THR A 45 35.25 -18.08 7.72
CA THR A 45 35.00 -18.78 9.00
C THR A 45 36.29 -19.02 9.78
N LYS A 46 36.13 -19.27 11.06
CA LYS A 46 37.17 -19.73 11.98
C LYS A 46 36.57 -20.73 12.97
N LEU A 47 37.40 -21.53 13.63
CA LEU A 47 36.95 -22.40 14.71
C LEU A 47 36.59 -21.58 15.94
N SER A 48 35.49 -21.98 16.58
CA SER A 48 35.11 -21.48 17.92
C SER A 48 36.21 -21.75 18.95
N GLN A 49 36.22 -21.05 20.07
CA GLN A 49 37.23 -21.23 21.13
C GLN A 49 37.28 -22.66 21.67
N ASP A 50 36.11 -23.33 21.78
CA ASP A 50 35.99 -24.71 22.21
C ASP A 50 36.29 -25.73 21.10
N ARG A 51 36.58 -25.26 19.89
CA ARG A 51 36.88 -26.04 18.67
C ARG A 51 35.76 -27.00 18.23
N LYS A 52 34.52 -26.77 18.64
CA LYS A 52 33.38 -27.65 18.32
C LYS A 52 32.57 -27.17 17.12
N SER A 53 32.69 -25.91 16.73
CA SER A 53 31.87 -25.31 15.69
C SER A 53 32.69 -24.38 14.80
N LEU A 54 32.27 -24.22 13.55
CA LEU A 54 32.71 -23.11 12.73
C LEU A 54 31.85 -21.88 13.08
N ILE A 55 32.53 -20.74 13.18
CA ILE A 55 31.91 -19.44 13.43
C ILE A 55 32.35 -18.47 12.35
N PHE A 56 31.57 -17.44 12.08
CA PHE A 56 32.01 -16.39 11.15
C PHE A 56 33.24 -15.66 11.71
N ALA A 57 34.14 -15.33 10.83
CA ALA A 57 35.32 -14.56 11.18
C ALA A 57 34.97 -13.10 11.49
N ASP A 58 35.84 -12.46 12.28
CA ASP A 58 35.76 -11.03 12.55
C ASP A 58 36.80 -10.27 11.74
N ARG A 59 36.52 -9.02 11.46
CA ARG A 59 37.46 -8.05 10.95
C ARG A 59 38.48 -7.68 12.03
N ALA A 60 39.54 -6.96 11.67
CA ALA A 60 40.55 -6.49 12.60
C ALA A 60 40.03 -5.53 13.69
N ASP A 61 38.90 -4.87 13.42
CA ASP A 61 38.19 -3.99 14.34
C ASP A 61 37.17 -4.73 15.21
N GLY A 62 37.11 -6.07 15.16
CA GLY A 62 36.19 -6.91 15.90
C GLY A 62 34.80 -7.02 15.30
N ALA A 63 34.51 -6.32 14.21
CA ALA A 63 33.22 -6.43 13.54
C ALA A 63 33.13 -7.70 12.68
N CYS A 64 31.88 -8.19 12.48
CA CYS A 64 31.63 -9.30 11.57
C CYS A 64 32.24 -9.07 10.18
N VAL A 65 32.86 -10.09 9.61
CA VAL A 65 33.55 -10.04 8.31
C VAL A 65 32.64 -9.62 7.15
N PHE A 66 31.33 -9.83 7.27
CA PHE A 66 30.34 -9.44 6.27
C PHE A 66 29.80 -8.02 6.44
N LEU A 67 30.21 -7.29 7.47
CA LEU A 67 29.80 -5.89 7.64
C LEU A 67 30.63 -5.01 6.69
N SER A 68 29.98 -4.30 5.78
CA SER A 68 30.60 -3.29 4.93
C SER A 68 30.81 -1.96 5.67
N ASP A 69 31.58 -1.05 5.08
CA ASP A 69 31.92 0.23 5.70
C ASP A 69 30.72 1.19 5.80
N ASP A 70 29.68 0.97 4.98
CA ASP A 70 28.39 1.63 5.03
C ASP A 70 27.38 0.95 5.99
N ASN A 71 27.85 0.09 6.90
CA ASN A 71 27.08 -0.68 7.88
C ASN A 71 26.05 -1.66 7.28
N ARG A 72 26.21 -2.10 6.05
CA ARG A 72 25.34 -3.10 5.43
C ARG A 72 25.94 -4.50 5.51
N CYS A 73 25.09 -5.50 5.59
CA CYS A 73 25.52 -6.90 5.56
C CYS A 73 25.68 -7.37 4.10
N LYS A 74 26.88 -7.81 3.70
CA LYS A 74 27.18 -8.32 2.35
C LYS A 74 26.41 -9.59 1.99
N ILE A 75 25.95 -10.34 3.00
CA ILE A 75 25.16 -11.57 2.83
C ILE A 75 23.74 -11.39 3.40
N TYR A 76 23.15 -10.19 3.32
CA TYR A 76 21.86 -9.89 3.96
C TYR A 76 20.74 -10.86 3.60
N GLU A 77 20.65 -11.26 2.34
CA GLU A 77 19.63 -12.21 1.83
C GLU A 77 19.87 -13.65 2.32
N ALA A 78 21.14 -14.02 2.57
CA ALA A 78 21.56 -15.33 3.04
C ALA A 78 22.04 -15.32 4.50
N ARG A 79 21.55 -14.38 5.31
CA ARG A 79 21.93 -14.31 6.74
C ARG A 79 21.59 -15.61 7.47
N PRO A 80 22.50 -16.12 8.35
CA PRO A 80 22.19 -17.27 9.18
C PRO A 80 20.97 -17.05 10.06
N TRP A 81 20.36 -18.14 10.50
CA TRP A 81 19.20 -18.13 11.40
C TRP A 81 19.43 -17.21 12.60
N GLN A 82 20.61 -17.30 13.21
CA GLN A 82 21.02 -16.48 14.33
C GLN A 82 20.90 -14.96 14.05
N CYS A 83 21.31 -14.50 12.87
CA CYS A 83 21.18 -13.10 12.45
C CYS A 83 19.75 -12.72 12.03
N ARG A 84 18.95 -13.69 11.54
CA ARG A 84 17.56 -13.45 11.11
C ARG A 84 16.59 -13.35 12.28
N THR A 85 16.85 -14.11 13.35
CA THR A 85 15.99 -14.15 14.53
C THR A 85 16.36 -13.10 15.59
N PHE A 86 17.49 -12.40 15.40
CA PHE A 86 17.87 -11.28 16.28
C PHE A 86 16.88 -10.10 16.13
N PRO A 87 16.38 -9.48 17.19
CA PRO A 87 16.59 -9.79 18.64
C PRO A 87 15.46 -10.67 19.23
N HIS A 88 14.56 -11.23 18.41
CA HIS A 88 13.31 -11.86 18.87
C HIS A 88 13.51 -13.09 19.74
N GLU A 89 14.51 -13.90 19.40
CA GLU A 89 14.81 -15.16 20.08
C GLU A 89 16.12 -15.07 20.91
N TRP A 90 16.53 -13.85 21.22
CA TRP A 90 17.80 -13.58 21.88
C TRP A 90 17.58 -12.80 23.18
N ASP A 91 18.34 -13.18 24.21
CA ASP A 91 18.46 -12.39 25.43
C ASP A 91 19.48 -11.28 25.17
N VAL A 92 19.00 -10.11 24.71
CA VAL A 92 19.83 -8.96 24.34
C VAL A 92 20.15 -8.14 25.59
N PRO A 93 21.44 -7.96 25.94
CA PRO A 93 21.79 -7.13 27.09
C PRO A 93 21.26 -5.69 27.00
N PRO A 94 20.89 -5.06 28.15
CA PRO A 94 20.29 -3.73 28.18
C PRO A 94 21.10 -2.63 27.46
N ASP A 95 22.42 -2.74 27.48
CA ASP A 95 23.30 -1.77 26.83
C ASP A 95 23.24 -1.88 25.30
N MET A 96 23.10 -3.09 24.76
CA MET A 96 22.89 -3.31 23.33
C MET A 96 21.50 -2.90 22.87
N GLN A 97 20.49 -3.08 23.72
CA GLN A 97 19.14 -2.60 23.44
C GLN A 97 19.15 -1.08 23.20
N LYS A 98 19.89 -0.33 24.03
CA LYS A 98 20.04 1.12 23.91
C LYS A 98 20.79 1.56 22.63
N LEU A 99 21.69 0.75 22.13
CA LEU A 99 22.49 1.07 20.93
C LEU A 99 21.77 0.75 19.64
N CYS A 100 20.79 -0.17 19.65
CA CYS A 100 20.06 -0.59 18.46
C CYS A 100 18.88 0.36 18.14
N PRO A 101 18.91 1.12 17.03
CA PRO A 101 17.80 1.98 16.65
C PRO A 101 16.48 1.21 16.46
N GLY A 102 16.53 -0.01 15.90
CA GLY A 102 15.35 -0.85 15.71
C GLY A 102 14.72 -1.30 17.04
N HIS A 103 15.55 -1.54 18.06
CA HIS A 103 15.08 -1.87 19.41
C HIS A 103 14.40 -0.65 20.06
N ARG A 104 15.04 0.52 19.98
CA ARG A 104 14.46 1.78 20.50
C ARG A 104 13.15 2.15 19.81
N LEU A 105 13.04 1.89 18.51
CA LEU A 105 11.79 2.10 17.75
C LEU A 105 10.71 1.10 18.19
N ALA A 106 11.08 -0.16 18.44
CA ALA A 106 10.15 -1.16 18.93
C ALA A 106 9.67 -0.88 20.37
N GLU A 107 10.57 -0.45 21.26
CA GLU A 107 10.20 -0.02 22.62
C GLU A 107 9.28 1.22 22.59
N ARG A 108 9.56 2.19 21.73
CA ARG A 108 8.67 3.33 21.53
C ARG A 108 7.32 2.91 20.94
N ALA A 109 7.29 1.98 19.99
CA ALA A 109 6.06 1.43 19.46
C ALA A 109 5.26 0.64 20.50
N ASP A 110 5.95 -0.11 21.39
CA ASP A 110 5.32 -0.82 22.50
C ASP A 110 4.88 0.16 23.63
N ALA A 111 5.59 1.27 23.84
CA ALA A 111 5.22 2.34 24.76
C ALA A 111 4.07 3.21 24.20
N THR A 112 4.05 3.46 22.89
CA THR A 112 2.95 4.17 22.20
C THR A 112 1.71 3.27 22.04
N ALA A 113 1.85 1.94 22.10
CA ALA A 113 0.69 1.03 22.21
C ALA A 113 -0.07 1.17 23.54
N ALA A 114 0.54 1.81 24.56
CA ALA A 114 -0.15 2.27 25.76
C ALA A 114 -0.87 3.62 25.58
N GLU A 115 -0.61 4.37 24.50
CA GLU A 115 -1.41 5.53 24.10
C GLU A 115 -2.73 5.08 23.47
N ALA A 116 -3.82 5.77 23.79
CA ALA A 116 -5.14 5.42 23.28
C ALA A 116 -5.12 5.40 21.75
N LEU A 117 -5.60 4.30 21.16
CA LEU A 117 -5.71 4.16 19.71
C LEU A 117 -6.49 5.34 19.10
N PRO A 118 -6.05 5.87 17.95
CA PRO A 118 -6.76 6.95 17.29
C PRO A 118 -8.19 6.55 16.93
N LEU A 119 -9.16 7.40 17.24
CA LEU A 119 -10.51 7.28 16.73
C LEU A 119 -10.57 7.91 15.34
N ILE A 120 -11.04 7.18 14.36
CA ILE A 120 -11.14 7.67 12.98
C ILE A 120 -12.60 7.96 12.62
N HIS A 121 -12.92 9.22 12.31
CA HIS A 121 -14.21 9.64 11.78
C HIS A 121 -14.20 9.52 10.26
N VAL A 122 -14.81 8.49 9.70
CA VAL A 122 -14.82 8.23 8.26
C VAL A 122 -16.03 8.90 7.62
N LEU A 123 -15.79 9.87 6.76
CA LEU A 123 -16.83 10.58 6.02
C LEU A 123 -17.17 9.80 4.75
N GLY A 124 -18.32 9.12 4.77
CA GLY A 124 -18.73 8.24 3.68
C GLY A 124 -19.34 8.96 2.48
N HIS A 125 -19.79 8.16 1.51
CA HIS A 125 -20.44 8.66 0.30
C HIS A 125 -21.77 9.37 0.65
N PRO A 126 -21.97 10.62 0.16
CA PRO A 126 -23.13 11.41 0.57
C PRO A 126 -24.47 10.96 -0.02
N ALA A 127 -24.46 10.08 -1.01
CA ALA A 127 -25.68 9.68 -1.72
C ALA A 127 -25.90 8.17 -1.80
N LEU A 128 -24.86 7.36 -1.65
CA LEU A 128 -24.95 5.91 -1.76
C LEU A 128 -24.58 5.24 -0.42
N PRO A 129 -25.30 4.19 -0.02
CA PRO A 129 -24.88 3.37 1.10
C PRO A 129 -23.56 2.66 0.78
N MET A 130 -22.71 2.45 1.77
CA MET A 130 -21.54 1.59 1.66
C MET A 130 -21.99 0.12 1.65
N ASP A 131 -22.36 -0.34 0.48
CA ASP A 131 -22.79 -1.73 0.25
C ASP A 131 -22.18 -2.23 -1.08
N ILE A 132 -21.05 -2.90 -1.00
CA ILE A 132 -20.33 -3.44 -2.17
C ILE A 132 -21.11 -4.56 -2.89
N THR A 133 -22.17 -5.09 -2.26
CA THR A 133 -23.03 -6.10 -2.89
C THR A 133 -24.05 -5.45 -3.83
N ASN A 134 -24.59 -4.28 -3.45
CA ASN A 134 -25.64 -3.59 -4.20
C ASN A 134 -25.11 -2.42 -5.06
N ALA A 135 -23.92 -1.90 -4.76
CA ALA A 135 -23.25 -0.86 -5.55
C ALA A 135 -21.80 -1.26 -5.92
N PRO A 136 -21.58 -2.46 -6.46
CA PRO A 136 -20.23 -3.01 -6.65
C PRO A 136 -19.41 -2.29 -7.71
N GLY A 137 -20.01 -1.47 -8.56
CA GLY A 137 -19.35 -0.72 -9.63
C GLY A 137 -18.93 0.71 -9.26
N ASP A 138 -19.28 1.18 -8.08
CA ASP A 138 -18.91 2.51 -7.62
C ASP A 138 -17.56 2.50 -6.90
N ALA A 139 -16.56 3.16 -7.50
CA ALA A 139 -15.20 3.18 -6.98
C ALA A 139 -15.11 3.87 -5.60
N GLN A 140 -15.95 4.86 -5.31
CA GLN A 140 -15.92 5.56 -4.02
C GLN A 140 -16.57 4.72 -2.91
N VAL A 141 -17.62 3.97 -3.23
CA VAL A 141 -18.20 2.98 -2.30
C VAL A 141 -17.17 1.90 -1.98
N LEU A 142 -16.44 1.41 -2.99
CA LEU A 142 -15.36 0.44 -2.79
C LEU A 142 -14.21 1.03 -1.95
N ASN A 143 -13.82 2.28 -2.21
CA ASN A 143 -12.79 2.97 -1.43
C ASN A 143 -13.21 3.11 0.05
N CYS A 144 -14.44 3.52 0.32
CA CYS A 144 -14.96 3.61 1.68
C CYS A 144 -14.93 2.25 2.38
N HIS A 145 -15.37 1.19 1.69
CA HIS A 145 -15.36 -0.17 2.23
C HIS A 145 -13.95 -0.66 2.54
N ASN A 146 -13.03 -0.57 1.58
CA ASN A 146 -11.65 -1.01 1.75
C ASN A 146 -10.95 -0.23 2.87
N PHE A 147 -11.20 1.08 2.96
CA PHE A 147 -10.65 1.92 4.02
C PHE A 147 -11.16 1.47 5.41
N CYS A 148 -12.46 1.25 5.57
CA CYS A 148 -13.04 0.73 6.81
C CYS A 148 -12.54 -0.69 7.14
N LEU A 149 -12.39 -1.57 6.14
CA LEU A 149 -11.82 -2.90 6.31
C LEU A 149 -10.35 -2.82 6.80
N MET A 150 -9.57 -1.89 6.26
CA MET A 150 -8.21 -1.62 6.72
C MET A 150 -8.18 -1.18 8.19
N LEU A 151 -9.07 -0.27 8.60
CA LEU A 151 -9.16 0.15 10.00
C LEU A 151 -9.52 -1.02 10.92
N SER A 152 -10.43 -1.89 10.47
CA SER A 152 -10.78 -3.13 11.20
C SER A 152 -9.57 -4.06 11.38
N LEU A 153 -8.78 -4.27 10.32
CA LEU A 153 -7.57 -5.10 10.38
C LEU A 153 -6.49 -4.52 11.30
N LEU A 154 -6.42 -3.20 11.39
CA LEU A 154 -5.51 -2.50 12.31
C LEU A 154 -6.03 -2.46 13.76
N GLY A 155 -7.25 -2.91 14.00
CA GLY A 155 -7.91 -2.79 15.32
C GLY A 155 -8.21 -1.34 15.72
N LEU A 156 -8.26 -0.41 14.77
CA LEU A 156 -8.53 1.00 15.00
C LEU A 156 -10.03 1.23 15.13
N PRO A 157 -10.51 1.86 16.21
CA PRO A 157 -11.92 2.22 16.33
C PRO A 157 -12.27 3.29 15.30
N TYR A 158 -13.43 3.16 14.66
CA TYR A 158 -13.91 4.14 13.71
C TYR A 158 -15.41 4.37 13.76
N ILE A 159 -15.84 5.56 13.36
CA ILE A 159 -17.25 5.93 13.21
C ILE A 159 -17.44 6.32 11.74
N TYR A 160 -18.33 5.62 11.07
CA TYR A 160 -18.69 5.88 9.67
C TYR A 160 -19.95 6.71 9.57
N TYR A 161 -19.85 7.86 8.92
CA TYR A 161 -20.94 8.80 8.66
C TYR A 161 -21.42 8.61 7.22
N GLY A 162 -22.61 8.06 7.01
CA GLY A 162 -23.05 7.72 5.67
C GLY A 162 -24.55 7.61 5.50
N CYS A 163 -24.96 7.12 4.33
CA CYS A 163 -26.34 6.86 4.00
C CYS A 163 -26.87 5.61 4.70
N PRO A 164 -28.17 5.55 5.05
CA PRO A 164 -28.79 4.35 5.61
C PRO A 164 -28.70 3.16 4.66
N GLY A 165 -28.53 1.98 5.22
CA GLY A 165 -28.28 0.74 4.48
C GLY A 165 -26.80 0.43 4.26
N SER A 166 -25.88 1.25 4.78
CA SER A 166 -24.46 0.96 4.77
C SER A 166 -24.12 -0.29 5.59
N LYS A 167 -23.28 -1.18 5.05
CA LYS A 167 -22.77 -2.39 5.69
C LYS A 167 -21.31 -2.19 6.02
N LEU A 168 -20.99 -2.13 7.31
CA LEU A 168 -19.62 -1.86 7.76
C LEU A 168 -18.84 -3.14 8.01
N PRO A 169 -17.53 -3.14 7.72
CA PRO A 169 -16.61 -4.09 8.32
C PRO A 169 -16.62 -4.04 9.85
N PRO A 170 -16.19 -5.12 10.54
CA PRO A 170 -16.20 -5.20 12.01
C PRO A 170 -15.47 -4.03 12.70
N GLY A 171 -15.89 -3.66 13.90
CA GLY A 171 -15.24 -2.64 14.74
C GLY A 171 -15.67 -1.20 14.48
N GLY A 172 -16.54 -0.95 13.49
CA GLY A 172 -17.06 0.38 13.21
C GLY A 172 -18.43 0.65 13.81
N ALA A 173 -18.68 1.92 14.20
CA ALA A 173 -19.99 2.43 14.54
C ALA A 173 -20.58 3.18 13.34
N PHE A 174 -21.88 2.99 13.07
CA PHE A 174 -22.59 3.66 11.98
C PHE A 174 -23.38 4.86 12.49
N VAL A 175 -23.28 5.97 11.76
CA VAL A 175 -24.09 7.17 11.97
C VAL A 175 -24.85 7.48 10.69
N ASP A 176 -26.16 7.47 10.77
CA ASP A 176 -27.06 7.78 9.67
C ASP A 176 -27.15 9.30 9.43
N CYS A 177 -26.61 9.75 8.29
CA CYS A 177 -26.70 11.13 7.81
C CYS A 177 -27.88 11.35 6.85
N GLY A 178 -28.68 10.32 6.59
CA GLY A 178 -29.82 10.34 5.69
C GLY A 178 -29.46 9.99 4.24
N LYS A 179 -30.45 9.97 3.39
CA LYS A 179 -30.32 9.71 1.95
C LYS A 179 -30.85 10.90 1.13
N PRO A 180 -30.40 11.06 -0.12
CA PRO A 180 -30.87 12.14 -0.98
C PRO A 180 -32.34 12.03 -1.26
N ILE A 181 -32.95 13.22 -1.41
CA ILE A 181 -34.32 13.38 -1.91
C ILE A 181 -34.21 13.79 -3.37
N GLY A 182 -34.71 12.95 -4.29
CA GLY A 182 -34.61 13.18 -5.72
C GLY A 182 -33.25 12.79 -6.34
N LYS A 183 -33.00 13.29 -7.56
CA LYS A 183 -31.77 12.99 -8.30
C LYS A 183 -30.57 13.66 -7.64
N TRP A 184 -29.56 12.86 -7.30
CA TRP A 184 -28.33 13.36 -6.73
C TRP A 184 -27.38 13.87 -7.83
N SER A 185 -26.64 14.95 -7.52
CA SER A 185 -25.51 15.42 -8.30
C SER A 185 -24.45 16.05 -7.38
N TYR A 186 -23.19 16.07 -7.83
CA TYR A 186 -22.08 16.63 -7.07
C TYR A 186 -22.32 18.09 -6.69
N ARG A 187 -22.12 18.45 -5.40
CA ARG A 187 -22.30 19.80 -4.82
C ARG A 187 -23.69 20.42 -5.00
N ASN A 188 -24.74 19.61 -5.15
CA ASN A 188 -26.13 20.12 -5.15
C ASN A 188 -26.62 20.43 -3.71
N LYS A 189 -27.87 20.89 -3.60
CA LYS A 189 -28.50 21.23 -2.31
C LYS A 189 -28.44 20.08 -1.29
N TRP A 190 -28.45 18.83 -1.73
CA TRP A 190 -28.34 17.68 -0.86
C TRP A 190 -26.98 17.61 -0.15
N HIS A 191 -25.86 17.95 -0.81
CA HIS A 191 -24.55 18.01 -0.17
C HIS A 191 -24.52 18.95 1.02
N GLN A 192 -25.10 20.13 0.89
CA GLN A 192 -25.18 21.11 1.99
C GLN A 192 -25.97 20.54 3.18
N ILE A 193 -27.11 19.88 2.91
CA ILE A 193 -27.91 19.23 3.93
C ILE A 193 -27.13 18.10 4.60
N TYR A 194 -26.47 17.27 3.80
CA TYR A 194 -25.66 16.15 4.28
C TYR A 194 -24.53 16.65 5.17
N ASN A 195 -23.73 17.61 4.72
CA ASN A 195 -22.61 18.16 5.47
C ASN A 195 -23.06 18.82 6.79
N LYS A 196 -24.20 19.49 6.79
CA LYS A 196 -24.79 20.06 8.02
C LYS A 196 -25.20 18.96 9.01
N ARG A 197 -25.80 17.86 8.53
CA ARG A 197 -26.15 16.71 9.38
C ARG A 197 -24.91 16.02 9.91
N LEU A 198 -23.92 15.80 9.04
CA LEU A 198 -22.65 15.21 9.38
C LEU A 198 -21.94 16.02 10.49
N SER A 199 -21.82 17.33 10.33
CA SER A 199 -21.24 18.21 11.35
C SER A 199 -21.97 18.12 12.70
N LYS A 200 -23.31 18.07 12.68
CA LYS A 200 -24.11 17.91 13.90
C LYS A 200 -23.86 16.55 14.59
N HIS A 201 -23.66 15.48 13.81
CA HIS A 201 -23.34 14.16 14.36
C HIS A 201 -21.90 14.10 14.84
N LEU A 202 -20.95 14.67 14.10
CA LEU A 202 -19.56 14.74 14.49
C LEU A 202 -19.40 15.46 15.84
N ALA A 203 -20.10 16.60 16.05
CA ALA A 203 -20.12 17.31 17.34
C ALA A 203 -20.53 16.45 18.53
N LYS A 204 -21.37 15.42 18.30
CA LYS A 204 -21.82 14.51 19.37
C LYS A 204 -20.89 13.31 19.56
N CYS A 205 -20.19 12.88 18.50
CA CYS A 205 -19.38 11.67 18.49
C CYS A 205 -17.91 11.94 18.73
N ALA A 206 -17.43 13.17 18.46
CA ALA A 206 -16.07 13.56 18.70
C ALA A 206 -15.80 13.59 20.22
N ARG A 207 -14.71 12.94 20.62
CA ARG A 207 -14.30 12.84 22.03
C ARG A 207 -13.76 14.17 22.55
N LEU A 208 -12.92 14.84 21.73
CA LEU A 208 -12.26 16.12 22.04
C LEU A 208 -11.56 16.12 23.42
N ASP A 209 -11.06 14.96 23.84
CA ASP A 209 -10.43 14.73 25.15
C ASP A 209 -8.89 14.78 25.08
N GLY A 210 -8.34 15.26 23.96
CA GLY A 210 -6.89 15.36 23.71
C GLY A 210 -6.22 14.03 23.31
N LYS A 211 -6.98 12.94 23.22
CA LYS A 211 -6.51 11.67 22.66
C LYS A 211 -6.52 11.71 21.13
N PRO A 212 -5.74 10.83 20.46
CA PRO A 212 -5.69 10.79 19.00
C PRO A 212 -7.07 10.64 18.36
N GLU A 213 -7.42 11.60 17.51
CA GLU A 213 -8.71 11.66 16.84
C GLU A 213 -8.56 12.34 15.47
N ILE A 214 -9.03 11.70 14.39
CA ILE A 214 -8.77 12.11 13.02
C ILE A 214 -10.04 11.99 12.19
N ILE A 215 -10.28 12.99 11.33
CA ILE A 215 -11.33 12.93 10.31
C ILE A 215 -10.71 12.41 9.01
N ALA A 216 -11.27 11.35 8.44
CA ALA A 216 -10.91 10.81 7.12
C ALA A 216 -12.00 11.15 6.10
N SER A 217 -11.72 12.12 5.22
CA SER A 217 -12.57 12.47 4.08
C SER A 217 -12.20 11.58 2.89
N ILE A 218 -13.20 10.99 2.23
CA ILE A 218 -12.98 10.09 1.06
C ILE A 218 -13.72 10.63 -0.18
N TYR A 219 -14.43 11.74 -0.06
CA TYR A 219 -15.28 12.26 -1.15
C TYR A 219 -14.92 13.70 -1.59
N GLY A 220 -13.71 14.13 -1.35
CA GLY A 220 -13.15 15.39 -1.85
C GLY A 220 -13.88 16.64 -1.36
N ALA A 221 -13.76 17.71 -2.12
CA ALA A 221 -14.30 19.04 -1.79
C ALA A 221 -15.82 19.08 -1.59
N ALA A 222 -16.56 18.02 -1.94
CA ALA A 222 -17.97 17.91 -1.54
C ALA A 222 -18.18 17.86 -0.03
N GLN A 223 -17.14 17.50 0.73
CA GLN A 223 -17.14 17.44 2.20
C GLN A 223 -16.40 18.62 2.84
N SER A 224 -15.99 19.65 2.07
CA SER A 224 -15.22 20.79 2.59
C SER A 224 -15.99 21.72 3.53
N ASP A 225 -17.31 21.68 3.48
CA ASP A 225 -18.20 22.58 4.26
C ASP A 225 -18.54 22.02 5.65
N ILE A 226 -17.86 20.96 6.12
CA ILE A 226 -18.08 20.39 7.44
C ILE A 226 -17.39 21.21 8.52
N GLU A 227 -17.98 21.21 9.72
CA GLU A 227 -17.32 21.69 10.93
C GLU A 227 -16.40 20.60 11.48
N THR A 228 -15.11 20.90 11.62
CA THR A 228 -14.09 19.93 12.02
C THR A 228 -13.78 19.91 13.52
N PHE A 229 -14.26 20.90 14.26
CA PHE A 229 -14.02 21.08 15.71
C PHE A 229 -12.52 21.08 16.07
N GLY A 230 -11.67 21.56 15.16
CA GLY A 230 -10.23 21.59 15.36
C GLY A 230 -9.52 20.25 15.17
N LEU A 231 -10.19 19.18 14.77
CA LEU A 231 -9.57 17.89 14.47
C LEU A 231 -8.82 17.92 13.14
N PRO A 232 -7.70 17.21 13.03
CA PRO A 232 -6.99 17.09 11.75
C PRO A 232 -7.84 16.31 10.73
N VAL A 233 -7.81 16.79 9.48
CA VAL A 233 -8.52 16.16 8.36
C VAL A 233 -7.54 15.57 7.37
N ILE A 234 -7.68 14.29 7.10
CA ILE A 234 -6.95 13.58 6.06
C ILE A 234 -7.91 13.31 4.90
N GLU A 235 -7.55 13.71 3.68
CA GLU A 235 -8.17 13.14 2.48
C GLU A 235 -7.48 11.83 2.16
N ALA A 236 -8.15 10.73 2.45
CA ALA A 236 -7.66 9.39 2.21
C ALA A 236 -8.09 8.87 0.84
N MET A 237 -7.27 8.01 0.23
CA MET A 237 -7.59 7.33 -1.03
C MET A 237 -8.02 8.30 -2.14
N VAL A 238 -7.26 9.39 -2.33
CA VAL A 238 -7.56 10.44 -3.32
C VAL A 238 -7.45 9.87 -4.73
N GLY A 239 -8.57 9.60 -5.37
CA GLY A 239 -8.65 9.19 -6.79
C GLY A 239 -9.53 10.14 -7.60
N TYR A 240 -9.62 11.41 -7.20
CA TYR A 240 -10.52 12.44 -7.72
C TYR A 240 -9.83 13.81 -7.75
N ASP A 241 -10.42 14.74 -8.47
CA ASP A 241 -10.02 16.16 -8.48
C ASP A 241 -10.62 16.92 -7.28
N HIS A 242 -10.17 18.15 -7.06
CA HIS A 242 -10.71 19.05 -6.05
C HIS A 242 -10.47 18.60 -4.59
N CYS A 243 -9.21 18.36 -4.24
CA CYS A 243 -8.78 18.16 -2.85
C CYS A 243 -8.91 19.44 -2.02
N TRP A 244 -9.23 19.30 -0.73
CA TRP A 244 -9.43 20.43 0.18
C TRP A 244 -8.67 20.30 1.51
N ALA A 245 -8.46 19.09 2.01
CA ALA A 245 -7.85 18.88 3.31
C ALA A 245 -6.35 19.24 3.34
N PRO A 246 -5.81 19.56 4.51
CA PRO A 246 -4.39 19.90 4.66
C PRO A 246 -3.47 18.68 4.56
N TYR A 247 -3.98 17.47 4.83
CA TYR A 247 -3.25 16.21 4.76
C TYR A 247 -3.88 15.30 3.71
N ARG A 248 -3.12 14.86 2.70
CA ARG A 248 -3.65 14.12 1.55
C ARG A 248 -2.86 12.87 1.26
N VAL A 249 -3.57 11.79 0.97
CA VAL A 249 -2.98 10.50 0.58
C VAL A 249 -3.37 10.18 -0.85
N PHE A 250 -2.40 10.29 -1.74
CA PHE A 250 -2.57 10.02 -3.17
C PHE A 250 -2.26 8.55 -3.49
N PRO A 251 -2.91 7.95 -4.50
CA PRO A 251 -2.68 6.56 -4.88
C PRO A 251 -1.42 6.36 -5.73
N SER A 252 -0.88 7.44 -6.32
CA SER A 252 0.32 7.44 -7.16
C SER A 252 0.94 8.83 -7.23
N TYR A 253 2.22 8.92 -7.52
CA TYR A 253 2.90 10.18 -7.82
C TYR A 253 2.33 10.84 -9.07
N ALA A 254 1.98 10.04 -10.09
CA ALA A 254 1.34 10.57 -11.30
C ALA A 254 0.05 11.34 -10.98
N HIS A 255 -0.80 10.81 -10.10
CA HIS A 255 -2.03 11.50 -9.70
C HIS A 255 -1.75 12.71 -8.81
N GLN A 256 -0.83 12.59 -7.85
CA GLN A 256 -0.40 13.71 -7.00
C GLN A 256 0.06 14.90 -7.85
N HIS A 257 0.95 14.67 -8.84
CA HIS A 257 1.45 15.72 -9.71
C HIS A 257 0.35 16.29 -10.62
N THR A 258 -0.60 15.46 -11.08
CA THR A 258 -1.76 15.93 -11.83
C THR A 258 -2.61 16.90 -11.03
N ILE A 259 -2.89 16.56 -9.75
CA ILE A 259 -3.66 17.41 -8.85
C ILE A 259 -2.89 18.70 -8.53
N TYR A 260 -1.58 18.63 -8.30
CA TYR A 260 -0.76 19.81 -8.04
C TYR A 260 -0.77 20.77 -9.23
N ALA A 261 -0.63 20.25 -10.47
CA ALA A 261 -0.63 21.06 -11.67
C ALA A 261 -1.96 21.78 -11.95
N GLN A 262 -3.07 21.27 -11.42
CA GLN A 262 -4.39 21.90 -11.54
C GLN A 262 -4.62 23.06 -10.56
N GLN A 263 -3.76 23.21 -9.55
CA GLN A 263 -3.91 24.26 -8.54
C GLN A 263 -3.14 25.53 -8.97
N PRO A 264 -3.80 26.69 -9.08
CA PRO A 264 -3.17 27.92 -9.60
C PRO A 264 -1.95 28.39 -8.81
N ASP A 265 -1.89 28.05 -7.54
CA ASP A 265 -0.88 28.48 -6.58
C ASP A 265 -0.05 27.32 -5.99
N PHE A 266 0.05 26.20 -6.73
CA PHE A 266 0.76 25.01 -6.22
C PHE A 266 2.22 25.27 -5.87
N THR A 267 2.87 26.24 -6.52
CA THR A 267 4.26 26.65 -6.23
C THR A 267 4.39 27.48 -4.96
N ALA A 268 3.32 28.09 -4.47
CA ALA A 268 3.32 28.98 -3.32
C ALA A 268 2.79 28.32 -2.03
N LYS A 269 2.06 27.20 -2.13
CA LYS A 269 1.48 26.51 -0.99
C LYS A 269 2.36 25.36 -0.50
N ASN A 270 2.47 25.25 0.81
CA ASN A 270 3.14 24.16 1.49
C ASN A 270 2.41 22.83 1.26
N ARG A 271 3.15 21.79 0.86
CA ARG A 271 2.66 20.43 0.57
C ARG A 271 3.44 19.35 1.33
N PHE A 272 4.13 19.72 2.40
CA PHE A 272 5.08 18.84 3.10
C PHE A 272 4.44 17.60 3.75
N PHE A 273 3.13 17.61 3.97
CA PHE A 273 2.44 16.53 4.66
C PHE A 273 1.63 15.63 3.72
N ASP A 274 1.58 15.94 2.44
CA ASP A 274 1.00 15.06 1.45
C ASP A 274 1.90 13.83 1.25
N THR A 275 1.29 12.66 1.04
CA THR A 275 2.02 11.42 0.82
C THR A 275 1.40 10.59 -0.29
N VAL A 276 2.17 9.63 -0.80
CA VAL A 276 1.69 8.62 -1.75
C VAL A 276 1.65 7.27 -1.04
N ILE A 277 0.44 6.77 -0.81
CA ILE A 277 0.19 5.40 -0.37
C ILE A 277 -0.76 4.78 -1.40
N PRO A 278 -0.33 3.76 -2.14
CA PRO A 278 -1.16 3.14 -3.16
C PRO A 278 -2.52 2.70 -2.62
N HIS A 279 -3.54 2.76 -3.45
CA HIS A 279 -4.77 2.03 -3.15
C HIS A 279 -4.47 0.54 -3.00
N PHE A 280 -5.34 -0.15 -2.31
CA PHE A 280 -5.13 -1.53 -1.94
C PHE A 280 -6.40 -2.35 -2.13
N LEU A 281 -6.22 -3.66 -2.15
CA LEU A 281 -7.29 -4.63 -2.30
C LEU A 281 -7.22 -5.67 -1.18
N ASP A 282 -8.36 -6.24 -0.88
CA ASP A 282 -8.46 -7.44 -0.05
C ASP A 282 -7.98 -8.64 -0.87
N ASP A 283 -6.80 -9.11 -0.55
CA ASP A 283 -6.13 -10.20 -1.24
C ASP A 283 -6.88 -11.54 -1.17
N THR A 284 -7.80 -11.69 -0.22
CA THR A 284 -8.62 -12.90 -0.07
C THR A 284 -9.66 -13.08 -1.18
N GLN A 285 -9.95 -12.00 -1.92
CA GLN A 285 -10.92 -12.01 -3.01
C GLN A 285 -10.33 -12.40 -4.37
N TYR A 286 -8.99 -12.58 -4.46
CA TYR A 286 -8.30 -12.82 -5.72
C TYR A 286 -7.44 -14.10 -5.65
N TRP A 287 -7.62 -14.99 -6.62
CA TRP A 287 -6.88 -16.25 -6.72
C TRP A 287 -6.36 -16.48 -8.14
N PRO A 288 -5.24 -17.22 -8.30
CA PRO A 288 -4.72 -17.55 -9.62
C PRO A 288 -5.51 -18.70 -10.27
N SER A 289 -5.44 -18.79 -11.60
CA SER A 289 -5.91 -19.97 -12.33
C SER A 289 -4.79 -21.00 -12.48
N SER A 290 -5.13 -22.28 -12.30
CA SER A 290 -4.23 -23.41 -12.62
C SER A 290 -4.17 -23.72 -14.13
N ASN A 291 -5.15 -23.24 -14.91
CA ASN A 291 -5.25 -23.49 -16.35
C ASN A 291 -5.77 -22.21 -17.09
N PRO A 292 -4.94 -21.20 -17.25
CA PRO A 292 -5.30 -20.00 -17.98
C PRO A 292 -5.72 -20.33 -19.43
N GLN A 293 -6.74 -19.62 -19.89
CA GLN A 293 -7.29 -19.76 -21.25
C GLN A 293 -6.68 -18.74 -22.20
N ASP A 294 -6.85 -18.95 -23.51
CA ASP A 294 -6.21 -18.14 -24.54
C ASP A 294 -7.12 -17.02 -25.06
N TYR A 295 -7.68 -16.23 -24.14
CA TYR A 295 -8.44 -15.03 -24.47
C TYR A 295 -7.84 -13.77 -23.83
N LEU A 296 -8.07 -12.64 -24.48
CA LEU A 296 -7.79 -11.31 -23.94
C LEU A 296 -9.03 -10.78 -23.19
N LEU A 297 -8.82 -9.99 -22.16
CA LEU A 297 -9.91 -9.43 -21.37
C LEU A 297 -9.81 -7.91 -21.31
N PHE A 298 -10.90 -7.22 -21.56
CA PHE A 298 -11.07 -5.80 -21.30
C PHE A 298 -12.19 -5.62 -20.27
N ILE A 299 -11.89 -4.97 -19.16
CA ILE A 299 -12.87 -4.58 -18.13
C ILE A 299 -12.83 -3.08 -17.95
N GLY A 300 -13.94 -2.41 -18.20
CA GLY A 300 -14.03 -0.96 -18.02
C GLY A 300 -15.39 -0.41 -18.45
N ARG A 301 -15.73 0.77 -17.93
CA ARG A 301 -16.92 1.49 -18.36
C ARG A 301 -16.89 1.73 -19.86
N ASP A 302 -18.06 1.74 -20.48
CA ASP A 302 -18.19 2.17 -21.88
C ASP A 302 -17.98 3.69 -21.95
N ALA A 303 -16.70 4.06 -22.14
CA ALA A 303 -16.26 5.44 -22.24
C ALA A 303 -15.04 5.52 -23.15
N PRO A 304 -14.98 6.51 -24.08
CA PRO A 304 -13.87 6.62 -25.06
C PRO A 304 -12.49 6.63 -24.39
N GLY A 305 -12.36 7.28 -23.24
CA GLY A 305 -11.10 7.35 -22.49
C GLY A 305 -10.58 6.02 -21.95
N LYS A 306 -11.38 4.95 -21.94
CA LYS A 306 -10.93 3.60 -21.56
C LYS A 306 -10.21 2.85 -22.69
N GLY A 307 -10.28 3.36 -23.92
CA GLY A 307 -9.47 2.88 -25.04
C GLY A 307 -9.90 1.53 -25.63
N LEU A 308 -11.18 1.13 -25.52
CA LEU A 308 -11.67 -0.15 -26.03
C LEU A 308 -11.28 -0.38 -27.50
N ALA A 309 -11.33 0.63 -28.35
CA ALA A 309 -10.95 0.52 -29.77
C ALA A 309 -9.49 0.06 -29.97
N VAL A 310 -8.58 0.49 -29.09
CA VAL A 310 -7.17 0.05 -29.11
C VAL A 310 -7.08 -1.44 -28.76
N ALA A 311 -7.83 -1.89 -27.74
CA ALA A 311 -7.88 -3.30 -27.34
C ALA A 311 -8.45 -4.19 -28.45
N GLN A 312 -9.56 -3.77 -29.10
CA GLN A 312 -10.19 -4.49 -30.21
C GLN A 312 -9.24 -4.67 -31.40
N GLN A 313 -8.59 -3.59 -31.85
CA GLN A 313 -7.62 -3.65 -32.93
C GLN A 313 -6.41 -4.54 -32.61
N ALA A 314 -5.94 -4.52 -31.36
CA ALA A 314 -4.83 -5.36 -30.94
C ALA A 314 -5.22 -6.85 -30.92
N ALA A 315 -6.42 -7.16 -30.43
CA ALA A 315 -6.97 -8.52 -30.42
C ALA A 315 -7.13 -9.06 -31.85
N GLU A 316 -7.74 -8.27 -32.75
CA GLU A 316 -7.91 -8.62 -34.19
C GLU A 316 -6.57 -8.98 -34.85
N LYS A 317 -5.54 -8.14 -34.67
CA LYS A 317 -4.20 -8.36 -35.24
C LYS A 317 -3.45 -9.56 -34.64
N THR A 318 -3.88 -10.06 -33.51
CA THR A 318 -3.30 -11.27 -32.88
C THR A 318 -4.12 -12.52 -33.14
N GLY A 319 -5.36 -12.39 -33.61
CA GLY A 319 -6.30 -13.49 -33.83
C GLY A 319 -6.87 -14.09 -32.55
N LEU A 320 -6.75 -13.37 -31.42
CA LEU A 320 -7.25 -13.83 -30.12
C LEU A 320 -8.64 -13.26 -29.82
N GLU A 321 -9.48 -14.06 -29.15
CA GLU A 321 -10.76 -13.60 -28.65
C GLU A 321 -10.56 -12.45 -27.65
N LEU A 322 -11.32 -11.36 -27.80
CA LEU A 322 -11.41 -10.30 -26.79
C LEU A 322 -12.75 -10.38 -26.06
N LYS A 323 -12.72 -10.76 -24.80
CA LYS A 323 -13.88 -10.65 -23.91
C LYS A 323 -13.98 -9.23 -23.39
N VAL A 324 -15.14 -8.57 -23.58
CA VAL A 324 -15.39 -7.20 -23.16
C VAL A 324 -16.44 -7.18 -22.08
N VAL A 325 -16.11 -6.55 -20.94
CA VAL A 325 -17.00 -6.42 -19.78
C VAL A 325 -17.14 -4.94 -19.42
N HIS A 326 -18.31 -4.37 -19.63
CA HIS A 326 -18.59 -2.98 -19.24
C HIS A 326 -19.24 -2.86 -17.87
N ASN A 327 -20.20 -3.72 -17.55
CA ASN A 327 -20.98 -3.71 -16.31
C ASN A 327 -21.35 -5.14 -15.87
N GLY A 328 -21.73 -5.29 -14.61
CA GLY A 328 -22.41 -6.50 -14.11
C GLY A 328 -21.50 -7.69 -13.76
N CYS A 329 -20.18 -7.51 -13.79
CA CYS A 329 -19.25 -8.57 -13.40
C CYS A 329 -18.45 -8.16 -12.16
N PHE A 330 -18.70 -8.78 -11.02
CA PHE A 330 -18.12 -8.45 -9.73
C PHE A 330 -17.81 -9.70 -8.92
N GLY A 331 -17.04 -9.55 -7.85
CA GLY A 331 -16.71 -10.63 -6.92
C GLY A 331 -16.06 -11.84 -7.60
N ALA A 332 -16.46 -13.03 -7.21
CA ALA A 332 -15.88 -14.28 -7.71
C ALA A 332 -15.92 -14.42 -9.24
N ALA A 333 -17.01 -14.02 -9.88
CA ALA A 333 -17.14 -14.10 -11.34
C ALA A 333 -16.12 -13.18 -12.06
N LYS A 334 -15.86 -11.98 -11.52
CA LYS A 334 -14.82 -11.09 -12.04
C LYS A 334 -13.43 -11.68 -11.85
N THR A 335 -13.16 -12.21 -10.65
CA THR A 335 -11.88 -12.85 -10.34
C THR A 335 -11.61 -14.03 -11.25
N GLU A 336 -12.62 -14.85 -11.53
CA GLU A 336 -12.49 -15.98 -12.46
C GLU A 336 -12.16 -15.53 -13.90
N LEU A 337 -12.83 -14.49 -14.40
CA LEU A 337 -12.49 -13.92 -15.70
C LEU A 337 -11.06 -13.36 -15.73
N LEU A 338 -10.63 -12.66 -14.68
CA LEU A 338 -9.27 -12.13 -14.57
C LEU A 338 -8.24 -13.25 -14.52
N ALA A 339 -8.45 -14.25 -13.65
CA ALA A 339 -7.50 -15.34 -13.42
C ALA A 339 -7.29 -16.21 -14.68
N ASN A 340 -8.38 -16.48 -15.43
CA ASN A 340 -8.34 -17.32 -16.60
C ASN A 340 -7.89 -16.60 -17.87
N ALA A 341 -7.80 -15.27 -17.89
CA ALA A 341 -7.36 -14.53 -19.08
C ALA A 341 -5.87 -14.78 -19.37
N ARG A 342 -5.53 -14.86 -20.68
CA ARG A 342 -4.14 -14.80 -21.14
C ARG A 342 -3.48 -13.48 -20.73
N ALA A 343 -4.19 -12.37 -20.92
CA ALA A 343 -3.79 -11.04 -20.48
C ALA A 343 -5.02 -10.13 -20.37
N VAL A 344 -4.90 -9.11 -19.52
CA VAL A 344 -5.88 -8.02 -19.43
C VAL A 344 -5.35 -6.81 -20.18
N LEU A 345 -6.21 -6.20 -21.04
CA LEU A 345 -5.88 -4.99 -21.78
C LEU A 345 -6.52 -3.78 -21.11
N MET A 346 -5.71 -2.80 -20.75
CA MET A 346 -6.15 -1.55 -20.14
C MET A 346 -5.51 -0.34 -20.83
N PRO A 347 -5.84 -0.08 -22.12
CA PRO A 347 -5.24 0.99 -22.92
C PRO A 347 -5.87 2.35 -22.61
N THR A 348 -5.88 2.76 -21.36
CA THR A 348 -6.49 4.01 -20.88
C THR A 348 -5.83 5.23 -21.50
N LEU A 349 -6.62 6.14 -22.06
CA LEU A 349 -6.14 7.31 -22.81
C LEU A 349 -5.92 8.56 -21.92
N TYR A 350 -6.44 8.56 -20.72
CA TYR A 350 -6.21 9.62 -19.72
C TYR A 350 -5.15 9.21 -18.69
N VAL A 351 -4.74 10.14 -17.86
CA VAL A 351 -3.83 9.87 -16.73
C VAL A 351 -4.60 9.08 -15.67
N GLU A 352 -4.43 7.76 -15.66
CA GLU A 352 -5.10 6.88 -14.69
C GLU A 352 -4.56 7.15 -13.28
N PRO A 353 -5.40 7.46 -12.29
CA PRO A 353 -4.96 7.72 -10.91
C PRO A 353 -4.31 6.52 -10.22
N PHE A 354 -4.83 5.30 -10.46
CA PHE A 354 -4.31 4.06 -9.86
C PHE A 354 -4.46 2.84 -10.77
N GLY A 355 -5.66 2.59 -11.28
CA GLY A 355 -5.94 1.47 -12.16
C GLY A 355 -6.25 0.17 -11.41
N TYR A 356 -7.34 0.13 -10.64
CA TYR A 356 -7.75 -1.05 -9.86
C TYR A 356 -7.73 -2.34 -10.66
N VAL A 357 -8.27 -2.35 -11.89
CA VAL A 357 -8.33 -3.55 -12.75
C VAL A 357 -6.93 -4.09 -13.06
N ALA A 358 -5.92 -3.22 -13.18
CA ALA A 358 -4.54 -3.65 -13.38
C ALA A 358 -4.01 -4.42 -12.16
N ILE A 359 -4.32 -3.95 -10.96
CA ILE A 359 -3.89 -4.61 -9.72
C ILE A 359 -4.68 -5.89 -9.48
N GLU A 360 -5.99 -5.89 -9.73
CA GLU A 360 -6.85 -7.07 -9.64
C GLU A 360 -6.33 -8.20 -10.55
N ALA A 361 -5.97 -7.87 -11.80
CA ALA A 361 -5.37 -8.82 -12.73
C ALA A 361 -4.04 -9.37 -12.20
N GLN A 362 -3.15 -8.49 -11.73
CA GLN A 362 -1.86 -8.90 -11.17
C GLN A 362 -2.03 -9.76 -9.89
N MET A 363 -3.01 -9.48 -9.03
CA MET A 363 -3.33 -10.33 -7.88
C MET A 363 -3.81 -11.72 -8.27
N CYS A 364 -4.41 -11.86 -9.47
CA CYS A 364 -4.72 -13.16 -10.07
C CYS A 364 -3.53 -13.81 -10.79
N GLY A 365 -2.36 -13.17 -10.80
CA GLY A 365 -1.20 -13.62 -11.57
C GLY A 365 -1.35 -13.40 -13.08
N THR A 366 -2.29 -12.57 -13.52
CA THR A 366 -2.56 -12.33 -14.94
C THR A 366 -1.78 -11.13 -15.44
N PRO A 367 -1.02 -11.27 -16.54
CA PRO A 367 -0.30 -10.17 -17.17
C PRO A 367 -1.24 -9.02 -17.56
N ILE A 368 -0.79 -7.79 -17.31
CA ILE A 368 -1.52 -6.58 -17.71
C ILE A 368 -0.81 -5.86 -18.84
N ILE A 369 -1.55 -5.38 -19.85
CA ILE A 369 -1.02 -4.56 -20.95
C ILE A 369 -1.71 -3.20 -20.89
N THR A 370 -0.94 -2.15 -20.68
CA THR A 370 -1.44 -0.80 -20.43
C THR A 370 -0.80 0.22 -21.37
N THR A 371 -1.30 1.44 -21.36
CA THR A 371 -0.55 2.60 -21.84
C THR A 371 0.63 2.93 -20.90
N ASP A 372 1.64 3.65 -21.42
CA ASP A 372 2.87 3.97 -20.68
C ASP A 372 2.82 5.37 -20.04
N TRP A 373 1.75 5.64 -19.29
CA TRP A 373 1.59 6.87 -18.51
C TRP A 373 0.64 6.70 -17.33
N GLY A 374 0.49 7.76 -16.52
CA GLY A 374 -0.27 7.74 -15.28
C GLY A 374 0.31 6.75 -14.28
N ALA A 375 -0.52 6.25 -13.40
CA ALA A 375 -0.12 5.29 -12.37
C ALA A 375 0.43 3.97 -12.93
N PHE A 376 0.22 3.65 -14.19
CA PHE A 376 0.79 2.44 -14.79
C PHE A 376 2.32 2.46 -14.81
N ALA A 377 2.93 3.64 -14.88
CA ALA A 377 4.39 3.78 -14.76
C ALA A 377 4.91 3.33 -13.38
N GLU A 378 4.06 3.32 -12.37
CA GLU A 378 4.39 2.96 -10.98
C GLU A 378 3.88 1.56 -10.61
N THR A 379 2.78 1.10 -11.22
CA THR A 379 2.07 -0.13 -10.82
C THR A 379 2.33 -1.32 -11.74
N VAL A 380 2.93 -1.10 -12.92
CA VAL A 380 3.24 -2.15 -13.89
C VAL A 380 4.74 -2.19 -14.16
N LEU A 381 5.40 -3.27 -13.75
CA LEU A 381 6.80 -3.52 -14.10
C LEU A 381 6.87 -4.03 -15.54
N HIS A 382 7.36 -3.15 -16.46
CA HIS A 382 7.45 -3.47 -17.88
C HIS A 382 8.33 -4.69 -18.15
N GLY A 383 7.76 -5.70 -18.80
CA GLY A 383 8.44 -6.97 -19.12
C GLY A 383 8.47 -7.98 -17.96
N LEU A 384 7.93 -7.65 -16.79
CA LEU A 384 7.88 -8.54 -15.62
C LEU A 384 6.44 -8.82 -15.16
N THR A 385 5.65 -7.77 -14.84
CA THR A 385 4.25 -7.97 -14.44
C THR A 385 3.27 -7.70 -15.59
N GLY A 386 3.77 -7.16 -16.68
CA GLY A 386 3.00 -6.80 -17.86
C GLY A 386 3.81 -5.94 -18.81
N PHE A 387 3.12 -5.25 -19.70
CA PHE A 387 3.75 -4.38 -20.67
C PHE A 387 3.08 -3.01 -20.69
N ARG A 388 3.88 -1.96 -20.76
CA ARG A 388 3.44 -0.58 -20.97
C ARG A 388 3.75 -0.19 -22.41
N CYS A 389 2.74 0.27 -23.14
CA CYS A 389 2.77 0.46 -24.59
C CYS A 389 2.35 1.89 -24.96
N ARG A 390 2.90 2.40 -26.06
CA ARG A 390 2.56 3.71 -26.65
C ARG A 390 1.99 3.61 -28.06
N THR A 391 2.22 2.50 -28.73
CA THR A 391 1.78 2.28 -30.11
C THR A 391 0.96 1.00 -30.24
N GLN A 392 0.13 0.95 -31.27
CA GLN A 392 -0.65 -0.27 -31.62
C GLN A 392 0.27 -1.48 -31.85
N ALA A 393 1.43 -1.26 -32.49
CA ALA A 393 2.39 -2.33 -32.73
C ALA A 393 2.97 -2.90 -31.42
N GLU A 394 3.23 -2.06 -30.43
CA GLU A 394 3.68 -2.49 -29.12
C GLU A 394 2.61 -3.29 -28.38
N PHE A 395 1.32 -2.91 -28.44
CA PHE A 395 0.22 -3.72 -27.87
C PHE A 395 0.19 -5.11 -28.50
N VAL A 396 0.29 -5.23 -29.82
CA VAL A 396 0.33 -6.52 -30.53
C VAL A 396 1.56 -7.34 -30.12
N ALA A 397 2.73 -6.71 -30.04
CA ALA A 397 3.96 -7.38 -29.62
C ALA A 397 3.90 -7.84 -28.16
N ALA A 398 3.33 -6.99 -27.28
CA ALA A 398 3.13 -7.30 -25.89
C ALA A 398 2.22 -8.53 -25.69
N ILE A 399 1.07 -8.58 -26.38
CA ILE A 399 0.15 -9.74 -26.33
C ILE A 399 0.88 -11.04 -26.68
N ARG A 400 1.74 -11.03 -27.72
CA ARG A 400 2.51 -12.21 -28.13
C ARG A 400 3.53 -12.66 -27.11
N LYS A 401 4.06 -11.72 -26.30
CA LYS A 401 5.08 -11.98 -25.27
C LYS A 401 4.49 -12.40 -23.91
N THR A 402 3.20 -12.20 -23.65
CA THR A 402 2.59 -12.53 -22.34
C THR A 402 2.80 -13.97 -21.87
N PRO A 403 2.86 -15.02 -22.73
CA PRO A 403 3.12 -16.38 -22.26
C PRO A 403 4.51 -16.60 -21.64
N GLN A 404 5.44 -15.65 -21.85
CA GLN A 404 6.80 -15.73 -21.28
C GLN A 404 6.88 -15.15 -19.87
N LEU A 405 5.82 -14.50 -19.38
CA LEU A 405 5.79 -13.88 -18.06
C LEU A 405 5.45 -14.92 -16.99
N ASP A 406 6.16 -14.85 -15.86
CA ASP A 406 5.90 -15.70 -14.70
C ASP A 406 4.68 -15.18 -13.91
N ARG A 407 3.57 -15.91 -13.98
CA ARG A 407 2.31 -15.56 -13.32
C ARG A 407 2.44 -15.61 -11.78
N ASN A 408 3.32 -16.44 -11.22
CA ASN A 408 3.57 -16.45 -9.79
C ASN A 408 4.29 -15.17 -9.36
N PHE A 409 5.33 -14.77 -10.11
CA PHE A 409 6.00 -13.50 -9.84
C PHE A 409 5.04 -12.31 -9.93
N ILE A 410 4.16 -12.27 -10.94
CA ILE A 410 3.15 -11.21 -11.10
C ILE A 410 2.27 -11.12 -9.85
N ARG A 411 1.77 -12.27 -9.38
CA ARG A 411 0.93 -12.34 -8.18
C ARG A 411 1.68 -11.91 -6.93
N ASP A 412 2.87 -12.44 -6.71
CA ASP A 412 3.69 -12.13 -5.54
C ASP A 412 4.04 -10.63 -5.47
N TYR A 413 4.36 -10.04 -6.61
CA TYR A 413 4.56 -8.60 -6.71
C TYR A 413 3.31 -7.83 -6.25
N ALA A 414 2.14 -8.14 -6.80
CA ALA A 414 0.90 -7.45 -6.45
C ALA A 414 0.54 -7.62 -4.96
N LEU A 415 0.66 -8.83 -4.42
CA LEU A 415 0.40 -9.10 -3.01
C LEU A 415 1.35 -8.33 -2.08
N ASN A 416 2.62 -8.21 -2.45
CA ASN A 416 3.62 -7.53 -1.64
C ASN A 416 3.55 -6.00 -1.72
N HIS A 417 2.88 -5.42 -2.73
CA HIS A 417 2.84 -3.97 -2.92
C HIS A 417 1.45 -3.37 -2.74
N PHE A 418 0.37 -4.14 -2.98
CA PHE A 418 -0.98 -3.61 -3.06
C PHE A 418 -2.02 -4.37 -2.22
N SER A 419 -1.61 -5.40 -1.45
CA SER A 419 -2.56 -6.04 -0.53
C SER A 419 -2.85 -5.14 0.67
N ILE A 420 -4.06 -5.24 1.19
CA ILE A 420 -4.48 -4.51 2.38
C ILE A 420 -3.52 -4.73 3.56
N LYS A 421 -2.98 -5.94 3.73
CA LYS A 421 -2.03 -6.30 4.78
C LYS A 421 -0.70 -5.53 4.67
N LYS A 422 -0.26 -5.23 3.45
CA LYS A 422 0.99 -4.50 3.19
C LYS A 422 0.82 -2.99 3.28
N ILE A 423 -0.36 -2.50 2.94
CA ILE A 423 -0.66 -1.06 2.94
C ILE A 423 -1.15 -0.55 4.30
N ALA A 424 -1.90 -1.36 5.05
CA ALA A 424 -2.44 -0.96 6.34
C ALA A 424 -1.41 -0.36 7.33
N PRO A 425 -0.20 -0.94 7.51
CA PRO A 425 0.82 -0.35 8.37
C PRO A 425 1.27 1.06 7.93
N LYS A 426 1.28 1.34 6.61
CA LYS A 426 1.64 2.67 6.08
C LYS A 426 0.59 3.71 6.48
N TYR A 427 -0.69 3.37 6.39
CA TYR A 427 -1.77 4.26 6.84
C TYR A 427 -1.72 4.50 8.35
N LYS A 428 -1.44 3.45 9.15
CA LYS A 428 -1.29 3.63 10.59
C LYS A 428 -0.15 4.59 10.92
N ALA A 429 1.02 4.42 10.33
CA ALA A 429 2.15 5.31 10.51
C ALA A 429 1.82 6.75 10.09
N TYR A 430 1.04 6.93 9.01
CA TYR A 430 0.59 8.24 8.56
C TYR A 430 -0.41 8.88 9.52
N PHE A 431 -1.33 8.11 10.11
CA PHE A 431 -2.25 8.63 11.15
C PHE A 431 -1.48 9.12 12.39
N ASP A 432 -0.53 8.32 12.86
CA ASP A 432 0.32 8.68 14.00
C ASP A 432 1.12 9.97 13.68
N PHE A 433 1.68 10.06 12.48
CA PHE A 433 2.38 11.25 12.01
C PHE A 433 1.48 12.48 11.95
N VAL A 434 0.32 12.39 11.32
CA VAL A 434 -0.62 13.53 11.19
C VAL A 434 -1.07 14.01 12.55
N TRP A 435 -1.40 13.09 13.47
CA TRP A 435 -1.77 13.46 14.83
C TRP A 435 -0.64 14.19 15.55
N ASN A 436 0.57 13.68 15.45
CA ASN A 436 1.73 14.29 16.08
C ASN A 436 2.04 15.68 15.51
N VAL A 437 2.01 15.84 14.17
CA VAL A 437 2.20 17.14 13.52
C VAL A 437 1.12 18.12 13.96
N HIS A 438 -0.13 17.70 13.97
CA HIS A 438 -1.26 18.52 14.38
C HIS A 438 -1.12 18.98 15.84
N LYS A 439 -0.82 18.07 16.76
CA LYS A 439 -0.66 18.35 18.19
C LYS A 439 0.48 19.32 18.50
N ASN A 440 1.56 19.27 17.70
CA ASN A 440 2.79 20.03 17.97
C ASN A 440 2.96 21.30 17.11
N GLY A 441 1.91 21.78 16.46
CA GLY A 441 1.94 23.05 15.75
C GLY A 441 2.37 22.99 14.29
N GLY A 442 2.29 21.83 13.65
CA GLY A 442 2.45 21.70 12.21
C GLY A 442 3.91 21.66 11.73
N TYR A 443 4.18 22.31 10.60
CA TYR A 443 5.49 22.27 9.92
C TYR A 443 6.69 22.64 10.79
N TYR A 444 6.53 23.54 11.73
CA TYR A 444 7.59 23.98 12.66
C TYR A 444 7.71 23.10 13.91
N ALA A 445 7.00 21.97 13.96
CA ALA A 445 7.12 21.02 15.04
C ALA A 445 8.55 20.48 15.18
N ASP A 446 8.95 20.14 16.39
CA ASP A 446 10.30 19.70 16.72
C ASP A 446 10.77 18.50 15.89
N ALA A 447 12.09 18.36 15.73
CA ALA A 447 12.79 17.39 14.91
C ALA A 447 12.48 15.90 15.21
N ALA A 448 11.74 15.60 16.28
CA ALA A 448 11.33 14.25 16.65
C ALA A 448 10.53 13.48 15.54
N PHE A 449 10.03 14.20 14.53
CA PHE A 449 9.29 13.59 13.40
C PHE A 449 10.17 13.09 12.26
N ARG A 450 11.46 13.37 12.25
CA ARG A 450 12.36 12.97 11.16
C ARG A 450 12.52 11.46 11.01
N ASP A 451 12.18 10.70 12.06
CA ASP A 451 12.27 9.24 12.07
C ASP A 451 10.97 8.54 11.63
N ALA A 452 9.91 9.27 11.31
CA ALA A 452 8.66 8.69 10.85
C ALA A 452 8.76 8.32 9.36
N THR A 453 9.28 7.15 9.07
CA THR A 453 9.35 6.61 7.70
C THR A 453 8.06 5.90 7.33
N PHE A 454 7.10 6.62 6.77
CA PHE A 454 5.94 6.04 6.05
C PHE A 454 6.13 6.11 4.52
N LEU A 455 7.29 6.51 4.11
CA LEU A 455 7.74 6.55 2.71
C LEU A 455 8.28 5.20 2.26
#